data_e4e363439c5cc590b6068b22092076b2
#
_entry.id   e4e363439c5cc590b6068b22092076b2
#
_cell.length_a   1.000
_cell.length_b   1.000
_cell.length_c   1.000
_cell.angle_alpha   90.00
_cell.angle_beta   90.00
_cell.angle_gamma   90.00
#
_symmetry.space_group_name_H-M   'P 1'
#
loop_
_entity.id
_entity.type
_entity.pdbx_description
1 polymer ?
#
loop_
_entity_poly.entity_id
_entity_poly.type
_entity_poly.pdbx_seq_one_letter_code
_entity_poly.pdbx_strand_id
1 'polypeptide(L)'
;MFYRRKILLALLEKFNGNLNPTDFQKYLFLFSIKQAKRSFDFVPYKFGCFSFQSYADKRTLTKYGYLEATDNWVLKDRKDFSMATLKHEDVALLNSIHSSFKD
;
A
#
# COMPACT_ATOMS: atom_id res chain seq x y z
N MET A 1 -13.05 2.33 -8.00
CA MET A 1 -12.07 2.33 -6.86
C MET A 1 -11.16 3.53 -7.00
N PHE A 2 -10.92 4.24 -5.92
CA PHE A 2 -9.97 5.35 -5.90
C PHE A 2 -8.56 4.86 -6.22
N TYR A 3 -7.81 5.65 -6.97
CA TYR A 3 -6.47 5.28 -7.40
C TYR A 3 -5.54 4.98 -6.21
N ARG A 4 -5.63 5.77 -5.14
CA ARG A 4 -4.78 5.55 -3.96
C ARG A 4 -5.00 4.17 -3.32
N ARG A 5 -6.24 3.63 -3.42
CA ARG A 5 -6.54 2.28 -2.90
C ARG A 5 -5.89 1.20 -3.75
N LYS A 6 -5.80 1.43 -5.06
CA LYS A 6 -5.07 0.52 -5.95
C LYS A 6 -3.59 0.48 -5.59
N ILE A 7 -3.03 1.61 -5.18
CA ILE A 7 -1.63 1.67 -4.73
C ILE A 7 -1.42 0.78 -3.50
N LEU A 8 -2.34 0.82 -2.53
CA LEU A 8 -2.23 -0.01 -1.33
C LEU A 8 -2.23 -1.50 -1.69
N LEU A 9 -3.13 -1.91 -2.57
CA LEU A 9 -3.21 -3.30 -3.00
C LEU A 9 -1.99 -3.73 -3.80
N ALA A 10 -1.49 -2.86 -4.67
CA ALA A 10 -0.31 -3.14 -5.48
C ALA A 10 0.94 -3.25 -4.61
N LEU A 11 1.08 -2.40 -3.59
CA LEU A 11 2.19 -2.48 -2.65
C LEU A 11 2.18 -3.82 -1.92
N LEU A 12 1.02 -4.25 -1.42
CA LEU A 12 0.89 -5.55 -0.77
C LEU A 12 1.23 -6.69 -1.72
N GLU A 13 0.75 -6.63 -2.95
CA GLU A 13 1.00 -7.67 -3.93
C GLU A 13 2.50 -7.83 -4.19
N LYS A 14 3.26 -6.72 -4.23
CA LYS A 14 4.70 -6.75 -4.39
C LYS A 14 5.42 -7.49 -3.25
N PHE A 15 4.88 -7.41 -2.04
CA PHE A 15 5.46 -8.03 -0.85
C PHE A 15 4.71 -9.31 -0.45
N ASN A 16 4.21 -10.06 -1.44
CA ASN A 16 3.55 -11.36 -1.28
C ASN A 16 2.23 -11.29 -0.50
N GLY A 17 1.60 -10.14 -0.47
CA GLY A 17 0.25 -9.99 0.08
C GLY A 17 0.15 -9.95 1.59
N ASN A 18 1.26 -9.79 2.31
CA ASN A 18 1.25 -9.77 3.77
C ASN A 18 2.35 -8.88 4.32
N LEU A 19 1.96 -7.81 5.03
CA LEU A 19 2.90 -6.92 5.70
C LEU A 19 2.34 -6.55 7.07
N ASN A 20 3.22 -6.46 8.08
CA ASN A 20 2.83 -5.94 9.37
C ASN A 20 2.61 -4.41 9.25
N PRO A 21 1.90 -3.79 10.23
CA PRO A 21 1.58 -2.36 10.13
C PRO A 21 2.79 -1.44 10.02
N THR A 22 3.86 -1.73 10.75
CA THR A 22 5.06 -0.89 10.76
C THR A 22 5.73 -0.89 9.39
N ASP A 23 5.93 -2.07 8.82
CA ASP A 23 6.57 -2.20 7.51
C ASP A 23 5.70 -1.61 6.41
N PHE A 24 4.38 -1.83 6.48
CA PHE A 24 3.48 -1.28 5.49
C PHE A 24 3.55 0.24 5.45
N GLN A 25 3.49 0.90 6.61
CA GLN A 25 3.57 2.35 6.69
C GLN A 25 4.92 2.87 6.20
N LYS A 26 6.00 2.16 6.51
CA LYS A 26 7.34 2.51 6.04
C LYS A 26 7.42 2.51 4.52
N TYR A 27 6.97 1.44 3.89
CA TYR A 27 7.05 1.34 2.43
C TYR A 27 6.10 2.32 1.74
N LEU A 28 4.92 2.52 2.31
CA LEU A 28 3.97 3.49 1.77
C LEU A 28 4.53 4.91 1.86
N PHE A 29 5.19 5.24 2.98
CA PHE A 29 5.84 6.54 3.14
C PHE A 29 6.93 6.75 2.08
N LEU A 30 7.82 5.76 1.90
CA LEU A 30 8.88 5.84 0.91
C LEU A 30 8.33 6.01 -0.51
N PHE A 31 7.27 5.29 -0.82
CA PHE A 31 6.58 5.44 -2.10
C PHE A 31 6.04 6.87 -2.26
N SER A 32 5.35 7.36 -1.23
CA SER A 32 4.66 8.65 -1.30
C SER A 32 5.61 9.83 -1.47
N ILE A 33 6.76 9.82 -0.77
CA ILE A 33 7.72 10.93 -0.90
C ILE A 33 8.40 10.96 -2.26
N LYS A 34 8.40 9.87 -2.99
CA LYS A 34 8.99 9.78 -4.33
C LYS A 34 7.98 9.97 -5.45
N GLN A 35 6.70 9.94 -5.14
CA GLN A 35 5.65 10.21 -6.11
C GLN A 35 5.66 11.67 -6.56
N ALA A 36 5.46 11.90 -7.85
CA ALA A 36 5.38 13.27 -8.37
C ALA A 36 4.20 14.02 -7.75
N LYS A 37 3.07 13.33 -7.57
CA LYS A 37 1.91 13.88 -6.89
C LYS A 37 1.50 12.90 -5.79
N ARG A 38 1.67 13.32 -4.55
CA ARG A 38 1.47 12.46 -3.38
C ARG A 38 0.02 11.99 -3.26
N SER A 39 -0.17 10.69 -3.02
CA SER A 39 -1.50 10.10 -2.80
C SER A 39 -1.89 10.03 -1.33
N PHE A 40 -0.91 10.02 -0.42
CA PHE A 40 -1.14 9.93 1.03
C PHE A 40 -0.35 10.98 1.77
N ASP A 41 -0.98 11.52 2.83
CA ASP A 41 -0.31 12.42 3.76
C ASP A 41 0.12 11.63 4.99
N PHE A 42 1.25 12.02 5.58
CA PHE A 42 1.83 11.35 6.73
C PHE A 42 2.06 12.34 7.86
N VAL A 43 1.89 11.83 9.09
CA VAL A 43 2.18 12.57 10.31
C VAL A 43 3.14 11.75 11.16
N PRO A 44 3.97 12.39 12.02
CA PRO A 44 4.80 11.65 12.97
C PRO A 44 3.94 10.85 13.94
N TYR A 45 4.37 9.64 14.26
CA TYR A 45 3.69 8.78 15.21
C TYR A 45 4.74 7.95 15.97
N LYS A 46 4.29 7.14 16.95
CA LYS A 46 5.19 6.44 17.87
C LYS A 46 6.29 5.63 17.20
N PHE A 47 6.01 5.01 16.06
CA PHE A 47 6.94 4.12 15.38
C PHE A 47 7.33 4.65 13.99
N GLY A 48 7.30 5.98 13.81
CA GLY A 48 7.66 6.60 12.55
C GLY A 48 6.50 7.36 11.95
N CYS A 49 6.46 7.46 10.63
CA CYS A 49 5.39 8.17 9.92
C CYS A 49 4.15 7.31 9.79
N PHE A 50 2.99 7.95 9.84
CA PHE A 50 1.70 7.26 9.84
C PHE A 50 0.71 8.00 8.94
N SER A 51 -0.01 7.27 8.11
CA SER A 51 -1.07 7.82 7.27
C SER A 51 -2.44 7.39 7.78
N PHE A 52 -3.22 8.33 8.28
CA PHE A 52 -4.60 8.05 8.69
C PHE A 52 -5.48 7.69 7.50
N GLN A 53 -5.20 8.29 6.34
CA GLN A 53 -5.95 7.99 5.12
C GLN A 53 -5.80 6.52 4.72
N SER A 54 -4.59 5.94 4.88
CA SER A 54 -4.37 4.54 4.55
C SER A 54 -5.21 3.62 5.41
N TYR A 55 -5.39 3.95 6.69
CA TYR A 55 -6.23 3.15 7.59
C TYR A 55 -7.72 3.29 7.28
N ALA A 56 -8.16 4.48 6.87
CA ALA A 56 -9.54 4.64 6.39
C ALA A 56 -9.77 3.77 5.16
N ASP A 57 -8.82 3.75 4.24
CA ASP A 57 -8.89 2.92 3.04
C ASP A 57 -8.80 1.43 3.39
N LYS A 58 -8.00 1.07 4.40
CA LYS A 58 -7.92 -0.32 4.87
C LYS A 58 -9.29 -0.81 5.31
N ARG A 59 -10.01 -0.01 6.09
CA ARG A 59 -11.36 -0.37 6.54
C ARG A 59 -12.30 -0.59 5.35
N THR A 60 -12.26 0.29 4.37
CA THR A 60 -13.08 0.17 3.17
C THR A 60 -12.71 -1.06 2.35
N LEU A 61 -11.42 -1.31 2.15
CA LEU A 61 -10.95 -2.46 1.38
C LEU A 61 -11.29 -3.78 2.09
N THR A 62 -11.23 -3.79 3.42
CA THR A 62 -11.64 -4.95 4.20
C THR A 62 -13.14 -5.21 4.04
N LYS A 63 -13.94 -4.14 4.11
CA LYS A 63 -15.40 -4.24 3.93
C LYS A 63 -15.78 -4.82 2.57
N TYR A 64 -15.06 -4.43 1.52
CA TYR A 64 -15.35 -4.91 0.16
C TYR A 64 -14.62 -6.22 -0.19
N GLY A 65 -13.92 -6.82 0.75
CA GLY A 65 -13.35 -8.15 0.57
C GLY A 65 -12.00 -8.20 -0.13
N TYR A 66 -11.28 -7.09 -0.21
CA TYR A 66 -9.92 -7.09 -0.76
C TYR A 66 -8.86 -7.45 0.29
N LEU A 67 -9.11 -7.14 1.54
CA LEU A 67 -8.18 -7.39 2.64
C LEU A 67 -8.83 -8.24 3.71
N GLU A 68 -8.01 -9.05 4.40
CA GLU A 68 -8.44 -9.79 5.58
C GLU A 68 -8.68 -8.84 6.76
N ALA A 69 -9.62 -9.20 7.64
CA ALA A 69 -9.95 -8.41 8.82
C ALA A 69 -8.98 -8.74 9.97
N THR A 70 -7.74 -8.32 9.83
CA THR A 70 -6.69 -8.53 10.84
C THR A 70 -5.93 -7.23 11.07
N ASP A 71 -5.07 -7.20 12.09
CA ASP A 71 -4.22 -6.04 12.35
C ASP A 71 -3.15 -5.86 11.27
N ASN A 72 -2.71 -6.95 10.65
CA ASN A 72 -1.77 -6.89 9.54
C ASN A 72 -2.48 -6.47 8.26
N TRP A 73 -1.69 -6.11 7.26
CA TRP A 73 -2.17 -5.85 5.92
C TRP A 73 -2.06 -7.15 5.13
N VAL A 74 -3.18 -7.84 4.96
CA VAL A 74 -3.21 -9.15 4.32
C VAL A 74 -4.19 -9.13 3.16
N LEU A 75 -3.66 -9.37 1.96
CA LEU A 75 -4.43 -9.37 0.73
C LEU A 75 -5.23 -10.66 0.60
N LYS A 76 -6.54 -10.55 0.35
CA LYS A 76 -7.34 -11.72 -0.01
C LYS A 76 -7.07 -12.11 -1.46
N ASP A 77 -7.26 -13.38 -1.76
CA ASP A 77 -7.13 -13.87 -3.13
C ASP A 77 -8.29 -13.35 -3.97
N ARG A 78 -8.07 -12.22 -4.64
CA ARG A 78 -9.03 -11.58 -5.54
C ARG A 78 -8.47 -11.53 -6.94
N LYS A 79 -9.29 -11.88 -7.93
CA LYS A 79 -8.85 -11.94 -9.33
C LYS A 79 -9.22 -10.69 -10.14
N ASP A 80 -10.01 -9.81 -9.58
CA ASP A 80 -10.45 -8.59 -10.26
C ASP A 80 -9.51 -7.40 -10.07
N PHE A 81 -8.46 -7.55 -9.24
CA PHE A 81 -7.44 -6.52 -9.11
C PHE A 81 -6.29 -6.79 -10.09
N SER A 82 -5.79 -5.72 -10.71
CA SER A 82 -4.64 -5.83 -11.60
C SER A 82 -3.71 -4.63 -11.45
N MET A 83 -2.41 -4.90 -11.31
CA MET A 83 -1.39 -3.86 -11.28
C MET A 83 -1.30 -3.10 -12.60
N ALA A 84 -1.77 -3.70 -13.71
CA ALA A 84 -1.80 -3.04 -15.01
C ALA A 84 -2.68 -1.79 -15.04
N THR A 85 -3.55 -1.61 -14.03
CA THR A 85 -4.39 -0.41 -13.93
C THR A 85 -3.67 0.79 -13.33
N LEU A 86 -2.41 0.63 -12.90
CA LEU A 86 -1.60 1.71 -12.34
C LEU A 86 -0.82 2.42 -13.43
N LYS A 87 -0.44 3.68 -13.14
CA LYS A 87 0.44 4.46 -14.02
C LYS A 87 1.82 3.81 -14.06
N HIS A 88 2.49 3.89 -15.21
CA HIS A 88 3.81 3.28 -15.41
C HIS A 88 4.83 3.78 -14.39
N GLU A 89 4.86 5.08 -14.08
CA GLU A 89 5.78 5.65 -13.12
C GLU A 89 5.54 5.10 -11.72
N ASP A 90 4.31 4.82 -11.35
CA ASP A 90 3.99 4.25 -10.04
C ASP A 90 4.38 2.77 -9.96
N VAL A 91 4.18 2.02 -11.03
CA VAL A 91 4.65 0.63 -11.09
C VAL A 91 6.16 0.56 -10.96
N ALA A 92 6.89 1.42 -11.69
CA ALA A 92 8.34 1.48 -11.63
C ALA A 92 8.81 1.82 -10.20
N LEU A 93 8.11 2.73 -9.53
CA LEU A 93 8.44 3.14 -8.17
C LEU A 93 8.20 2.00 -7.17
N LEU A 94 7.10 1.27 -7.31
CA LEU A 94 6.83 0.09 -6.48
C LEU A 94 7.91 -0.98 -6.68
N ASN A 95 8.33 -1.20 -7.92
CA ASN A 95 9.40 -2.15 -8.23
C ASN A 95 10.71 -1.73 -7.58
N SER A 96 11.03 -0.44 -7.62
CA SER A 96 12.24 0.11 -7.01
C SER A 96 12.26 -0.10 -5.50
N ILE A 97 11.13 0.18 -4.83
CA ILE A 97 11.01 -0.02 -3.39
C ILE A 97 11.14 -1.49 -3.04
N HIS A 98 10.46 -2.36 -3.75
CA HIS A 98 10.54 -3.80 -3.52
C HIS A 98 11.98 -4.30 -3.67
N SER A 99 12.69 -3.87 -4.71
CA SER A 99 14.08 -4.27 -4.94
C SER A 99 15.01 -3.82 -3.83
N SER A 100 14.73 -2.66 -3.23
CA SER A 100 15.57 -2.10 -2.15
C SER A 100 15.39 -2.83 -0.82
N PHE A 101 14.22 -3.43 -0.56
CA PHE A 101 13.87 -4.01 0.74
C PHE A 101 13.53 -5.49 0.71
N LYS A 102 13.62 -6.14 -0.42
CA LYS A 102 13.44 -7.60 -0.47
C LYS A 102 14.65 -8.30 0.14
N ASP A 103 14.41 -9.45 0.70
CA ASP A 103 15.49 -10.28 1.25
C ASP A 103 16.28 -10.98 0.15
#